data_5eac7bba1c549e782659178e9af77ab0
#
_entry.id   5eac7bba1c549e782659178e9af77ab0
#
_cell.length_a   1.000
_cell.length_b   1.000
_cell.length_c   1.000
_cell.angle_alpha   90.00
_cell.angle_beta   90.00
_cell.angle_gamma   90.00
#
_symmetry.space_group_name_H-M   'P 1'
#
loop_
_entity.id
_entity.type
_entity.pdbx_description
1 polymer ?
#
loop_
_entity_poly.entity_id
_entity_poly.type
_entity_poly.pdbx_seq_one_letter_code
_entity_poly.pdbx_strand_id
1 'polypeptide(L)'
;IYGIVEGITEWLPISSTGHMILLERLLSFQGVGEDFFNVFDVVIQLGAIMAVVVLFWKQIWPFGLVPKEQEQWNRSGIIVKKDIWNLWLRILVSCMPAAVVGILFDDLFTALFYNPVCVAMALILFGIAFIVIERRNKKNRPVINKLSEITYQTAVFIGVFQIIAAIFPGTSRSGATIIGALLIGVSREVAAEYTFFLAIPVMFGASILKIIKHGFSFTGQEMMIVVLGAMVAFTVSIVVLRFFISYVKKHDFQVF
;
A
#
# COMPACT_ATOMS: atom_id res chain seq x y z
N ILE A 1 -12.76 7.93 13.97
CA ILE A 1 -12.86 8.57 12.64
C ILE A 1 -11.60 8.31 11.82
N TYR A 2 -10.39 8.63 12.30
CA TYR A 2 -9.12 8.41 11.57
C TYR A 2 -8.97 7.00 11.01
N GLY A 3 -9.22 5.95 11.82
CA GLY A 3 -9.16 4.58 11.33
C GLY A 3 -10.18 4.25 10.23
N ILE A 4 -11.33 4.93 10.21
CA ILE A 4 -12.31 4.78 9.13
C ILE A 4 -11.78 5.40 7.84
N VAL A 5 -11.26 6.63 7.93
CA VAL A 5 -10.70 7.35 6.76
C VAL A 5 -9.51 6.58 6.21
N GLU A 6 -8.58 6.16 7.07
CA GLU A 6 -7.43 5.33 6.68
C GLU A 6 -7.87 4.03 5.99
N GLY A 7 -8.76 3.27 6.60
CA GLY A 7 -9.24 2.00 6.07
C GLY A 7 -9.97 2.13 4.72
N ILE A 8 -10.53 3.29 4.41
CA ILE A 8 -11.15 3.57 3.11
C ILE A 8 -10.09 4.03 2.10
N THR A 9 -9.32 5.05 2.46
CA THR A 9 -8.52 5.81 1.51
C THR A 9 -7.18 5.18 1.16
N GLU A 10 -6.68 4.25 1.98
CA GLU A 10 -5.41 3.55 1.73
C GLU A 10 -5.49 2.63 0.51
N TRP A 11 -6.61 1.94 0.33
CA TRP A 11 -6.79 0.98 -0.75
C TRP A 11 -7.28 1.59 -2.06
N LEU A 12 -8.01 2.68 -1.95
CA LEU A 12 -8.47 3.44 -3.10
C LEU A 12 -7.33 4.35 -3.59
N PRO A 13 -7.20 4.57 -4.90
CA PRO A 13 -6.12 5.42 -5.43
C PRO A 13 -6.41 6.93 -5.25
N ILE A 14 -6.77 7.34 -4.03
CA ILE A 14 -7.23 8.70 -3.67
C ILE A 14 -6.37 9.40 -2.60
N SER A 15 -5.26 8.77 -2.19
CA SER A 15 -4.31 9.27 -1.18
C SER A 15 -4.85 9.34 0.26
N SER A 16 -4.54 8.34 1.07
CA SER A 16 -4.80 8.34 2.52
C SER A 16 -4.13 9.51 3.22
N THR A 17 -2.84 9.75 2.95
CA THR A 17 -2.06 10.86 3.53
C THR A 17 -2.73 12.22 3.30
N GLY A 18 -3.24 12.48 2.10
CA GLY A 18 -3.95 13.73 1.80
C GLY A 18 -5.19 13.93 2.67
N HIS A 19 -5.98 12.86 2.86
CA HIS A 19 -7.17 12.87 3.70
C HIS A 19 -6.84 12.98 5.19
N MET A 20 -5.78 12.31 5.64
CA MET A 20 -5.33 12.36 7.04
C MET A 20 -4.85 13.75 7.44
N ILE A 21 -4.08 14.45 6.59
CA ILE A 21 -3.64 15.82 6.80
C ILE A 21 -4.84 16.80 6.91
N LEU A 22 -5.86 16.63 6.06
CA LEU A 22 -7.07 17.43 6.15
C LEU A 22 -7.87 17.15 7.42
N LEU A 23 -7.96 15.90 7.79
CA LEU A 23 -8.69 15.47 8.98
C LEU A 23 -8.02 15.95 10.27
N GLU A 24 -6.69 15.96 10.33
CA GLU A 24 -5.92 16.49 11.47
C GLU A 24 -6.24 17.97 11.75
N ARG A 25 -6.42 18.78 10.71
CA ARG A 25 -6.80 20.18 10.87
C ARG A 25 -8.20 20.38 11.41
N LEU A 26 -9.09 19.42 11.18
CA LEU A 26 -10.48 19.49 11.63
C LEU A 26 -10.68 18.84 13.01
N LEU A 27 -9.91 17.81 13.31
CA LEU A 27 -10.08 16.95 14.47
C LEU A 27 -8.71 16.67 15.11
N SER A 28 -8.10 17.68 15.71
CA SER A 28 -6.82 17.50 16.42
C SER A 28 -7.00 16.63 17.68
N PHE A 29 -6.00 15.79 17.94
CA PHE A 29 -5.94 15.04 19.19
C PHE A 29 -5.68 15.98 20.37
N GLN A 30 -6.37 15.75 21.49
CA GLN A 30 -6.14 16.47 22.73
C GLN A 30 -5.47 15.56 23.77
N GLY A 31 -4.53 16.13 24.54
CA GLY A 31 -3.86 15.39 25.62
C GLY A 31 -2.82 14.37 25.15
N VAL A 32 -2.27 14.53 23.95
CA VAL A 32 -1.18 13.74 23.37
C VAL A 32 0.01 14.62 23.02
N GLY A 33 1.20 14.03 22.84
CA GLY A 33 2.41 14.76 22.42
C GLY A 33 2.27 15.38 21.03
N GLU A 34 3.01 16.46 20.78
CA GLU A 34 2.97 17.19 19.50
C GLU A 34 3.33 16.30 18.29
N ASP A 35 4.26 15.37 18.46
CA ASP A 35 4.70 14.45 17.42
C ASP A 35 3.83 13.19 17.29
N PHE A 36 2.83 13.01 18.17
CA PHE A 36 2.05 11.78 18.21
C PHE A 36 1.32 11.51 16.90
N PHE A 37 0.73 12.53 16.27
CA PHE A 37 0.01 12.35 15.01
C PHE A 37 0.89 11.75 13.91
N ASN A 38 2.13 12.20 13.79
CA ASN A 38 3.07 11.71 12.79
C ASN A 38 3.39 10.21 12.93
N VAL A 39 3.39 9.71 14.17
CA VAL A 39 3.59 8.28 14.45
C VAL A 39 2.28 7.51 14.30
N PHE A 40 1.19 8.06 14.82
CA PHE A 40 -0.15 7.50 14.74
C PHE A 40 -0.56 7.22 13.29
N ASP A 41 -0.42 8.22 12.39
CA ASP A 41 -0.77 8.12 10.98
C ASP A 41 -0.09 6.92 10.29
N VAL A 42 1.19 6.71 10.56
CA VAL A 42 1.94 5.60 9.97
C VAL A 42 1.62 4.26 10.66
N VAL A 43 1.40 4.26 11.98
CA VAL A 43 1.19 3.01 12.73
C VAL A 43 -0.21 2.44 12.52
N ILE A 44 -1.26 3.26 12.36
CA ILE A 44 -2.60 2.73 12.05
C ILE A 44 -2.66 2.03 10.69
N GLN A 45 -1.75 2.34 9.77
CA GLN A 45 -1.59 1.63 8.52
C GLN A 45 -1.27 0.14 8.73
N LEU A 46 -0.63 -0.23 9.86
CA LEU A 46 -0.45 -1.65 10.21
C LEU A 46 -1.78 -2.37 10.39
N GLY A 47 -2.79 -1.70 10.92
CA GLY A 47 -4.14 -2.24 10.98
C GLY A 47 -4.70 -2.47 9.58
N ALA A 48 -4.60 -1.48 8.71
CA ALA A 48 -5.06 -1.58 7.33
C ALA A 48 -4.36 -2.72 6.57
N ILE A 49 -3.01 -2.81 6.65
CA ILE A 49 -2.26 -3.84 5.92
C ILE A 49 -2.52 -5.27 6.43
N MET A 50 -2.85 -5.44 7.70
CA MET A 50 -3.27 -6.74 8.23
C MET A 50 -4.54 -7.25 7.56
N ALA A 51 -5.42 -6.38 7.05
CA ALA A 51 -6.58 -6.79 6.25
C ALA A 51 -6.15 -7.47 4.94
N VAL A 52 -5.12 -6.97 4.26
CA VAL A 52 -4.54 -7.62 3.07
C VAL A 52 -3.95 -8.97 3.44
N VAL A 53 -3.17 -9.04 4.52
CA VAL A 53 -2.56 -10.30 4.98
C VAL A 53 -3.63 -11.36 5.23
N VAL A 54 -4.73 -10.99 5.90
CA VAL A 54 -5.82 -11.93 6.22
C VAL A 54 -6.60 -12.33 4.97
N LEU A 55 -6.99 -11.38 4.12
CA LEU A 55 -7.80 -11.66 2.93
C LEU A 55 -7.05 -12.48 1.88
N PHE A 56 -5.76 -12.22 1.72
CA PHE A 56 -4.94 -12.86 0.70
C PHE A 56 -3.96 -13.89 1.26
N TRP A 57 -4.17 -14.37 2.49
CA TRP A 57 -3.27 -15.31 3.16
C TRP A 57 -2.83 -16.48 2.27
N LYS A 58 -3.77 -17.09 1.56
CA LYS A 58 -3.49 -18.24 0.68
C LYS A 58 -2.60 -17.89 -0.53
N GLN A 59 -2.62 -16.63 -0.95
CA GLN A 59 -1.86 -16.14 -2.11
C GLN A 59 -0.47 -15.64 -1.72
N ILE A 60 -0.28 -15.22 -0.45
CA ILE A 60 0.97 -14.64 0.04
C ILE A 60 1.79 -15.57 0.93
N TRP A 61 1.17 -16.61 1.51
CA TRP A 61 1.85 -17.55 2.40
C TRP A 61 2.59 -18.62 1.61
N PRO A 62 3.95 -18.63 1.64
CA PRO A 62 4.77 -19.46 0.76
C PRO A 62 4.90 -20.93 1.21
N PHE A 63 4.39 -21.26 2.39
CA PHE A 63 4.50 -22.61 2.94
C PHE A 63 3.18 -23.37 2.83
N GLY A 64 3.27 -24.69 2.64
CA GLY A 64 2.12 -25.60 2.63
C GLY A 64 2.47 -26.92 3.28
N LEU A 65 1.45 -27.71 3.63
CA LEU A 65 1.63 -29.09 4.07
C LEU A 65 1.68 -30.01 2.86
N VAL A 66 2.54 -31.03 2.92
CA VAL A 66 2.59 -32.07 1.89
C VAL A 66 1.28 -32.86 1.94
N PRO A 67 0.61 -33.10 0.79
CA PRO A 67 -0.50 -34.04 0.75
C PRO A 67 -0.07 -35.42 1.23
N LYS A 68 -0.90 -36.09 2.02
CA LYS A 68 -0.59 -37.39 2.62
C LYS A 68 -0.12 -38.45 1.61
N GLU A 69 -0.56 -38.36 0.36
CA GLU A 69 -0.18 -39.24 -0.74
C GLU A 69 1.30 -39.06 -1.19
N GLN A 70 1.95 -37.96 -0.84
CA GLN A 70 3.34 -37.65 -1.19
C GLN A 70 4.30 -37.65 0.01
N GLU A 71 3.84 -37.96 1.22
CA GLU A 71 4.65 -37.97 2.44
C GLU A 71 5.84 -38.95 2.36
N GLN A 72 5.77 -39.99 1.51
CA GLN A 72 6.84 -40.99 1.38
C GLN A 72 8.16 -40.44 0.83
N TRP A 73 8.13 -39.24 0.16
CA TRP A 73 9.31 -38.65 -0.49
C TRP A 73 9.87 -37.42 0.22
N ASN A 74 9.13 -36.81 1.12
CA ASN A 74 9.55 -35.59 1.78
C ASN A 74 9.47 -35.66 3.30
N ARG A 75 10.63 -35.87 3.94
CA ARG A 75 10.77 -36.02 5.41
C ARG A 75 10.32 -34.82 6.25
N SER A 76 10.17 -33.63 5.68
CA SER A 76 9.86 -32.43 6.45
C SER A 76 8.37 -32.10 6.55
N GLY A 77 7.50 -32.77 5.79
CA GLY A 77 6.05 -32.43 5.79
C GLY A 77 5.68 -31.04 5.29
N ILE A 78 6.65 -30.20 4.93
CA ILE A 78 6.46 -28.80 4.49
C ILE A 78 6.87 -28.66 3.02
N ILE A 79 6.00 -28.08 2.21
CA ILE A 79 6.29 -27.68 0.83
C ILE A 79 6.45 -26.19 0.73
N VAL A 80 7.50 -25.73 0.05
CA VAL A 80 7.69 -24.33 -0.34
C VAL A 80 7.03 -24.10 -1.70
N LYS A 81 6.04 -23.20 -1.75
CA LYS A 81 5.36 -22.78 -2.97
C LYS A 81 6.25 -21.81 -3.73
N LYS A 82 7.01 -22.30 -4.70
CA LYS A 82 7.99 -21.52 -5.46
C LYS A 82 7.39 -20.31 -6.15
N ASP A 83 6.15 -20.40 -6.62
CA ASP A 83 5.47 -19.29 -7.30
C ASP A 83 5.22 -18.11 -6.35
N ILE A 84 4.80 -18.39 -5.11
CA ILE A 84 4.60 -17.38 -4.08
C ILE A 84 5.95 -16.78 -3.65
N TRP A 85 6.98 -17.60 -3.52
CA TRP A 85 8.32 -17.11 -3.20
C TRP A 85 8.89 -16.19 -4.29
N ASN A 86 8.71 -16.57 -5.56
CA ASN A 86 9.08 -15.73 -6.69
C ASN A 86 8.28 -14.42 -6.74
N LEU A 87 7.00 -14.44 -6.35
CA LEU A 87 6.20 -13.22 -6.22
C LEU A 87 6.80 -12.29 -5.15
N TRP A 88 7.16 -12.81 -3.97
CA TRP A 88 7.80 -12.02 -2.92
C TRP A 88 9.13 -11.40 -3.35
N LEU A 89 9.96 -12.14 -4.09
CA LEU A 89 11.21 -11.58 -4.61
C LEU A 89 10.95 -10.40 -5.57
N ARG A 90 9.95 -10.49 -6.44
CA ARG A 90 9.55 -9.38 -7.32
C ARG A 90 9.00 -8.19 -6.53
N ILE A 91 8.21 -8.44 -5.49
CA ILE A 91 7.71 -7.40 -4.58
C ILE A 91 8.88 -6.67 -3.90
N LEU A 92 9.86 -7.40 -3.36
CA LEU A 92 11.05 -6.80 -2.74
C LEU A 92 11.83 -5.96 -3.73
N VAL A 93 11.99 -6.44 -4.97
CA VAL A 93 12.62 -5.65 -6.06
C VAL A 93 11.83 -4.37 -6.34
N SER A 94 10.50 -4.41 -6.35
CA SER A 94 9.66 -3.20 -6.50
C SER A 94 9.78 -2.22 -5.33
N CYS A 95 10.10 -2.70 -4.12
CA CYS A 95 10.30 -1.82 -2.97
C CYS A 95 11.60 -1.02 -3.06
N MET A 96 12.65 -1.58 -3.68
CA MET A 96 14.01 -1.03 -3.63
C MET A 96 14.12 0.42 -4.11
N PRO A 97 13.57 0.82 -5.28
CA PRO A 97 13.73 2.18 -5.77
C PRO A 97 13.20 3.23 -4.78
N ALA A 98 11.98 3.05 -4.30
CA ALA A 98 11.36 3.99 -3.37
C ALA A 98 11.98 3.94 -1.95
N ALA A 99 12.43 2.75 -1.51
CA ALA A 99 13.11 2.60 -0.22
C ALA A 99 14.45 3.34 -0.21
N VAL A 100 15.26 3.20 -1.27
CA VAL A 100 16.54 3.91 -1.39
C VAL A 100 16.33 5.42 -1.39
N VAL A 101 15.40 5.91 -2.20
CA VAL A 101 15.11 7.35 -2.31
C VAL A 101 14.50 7.89 -1.02
N GLY A 102 13.55 7.17 -0.41
CA GLY A 102 12.92 7.58 0.85
C GLY A 102 13.91 7.61 2.01
N ILE A 103 14.74 6.58 2.19
CA ILE A 103 15.73 6.55 3.31
C ILE A 103 16.77 7.66 3.17
N LEU A 104 17.23 7.95 1.95
CA LEU A 104 18.30 8.93 1.73
C LEU A 104 17.81 10.38 1.76
N PHE A 105 16.56 10.65 1.39
CA PHE A 105 16.06 11.99 1.12
C PHE A 105 14.76 12.34 1.84
N ASP A 106 14.26 11.52 2.78
CA ASP A 106 13.00 11.73 3.52
C ASP A 106 12.90 13.13 4.13
N ASP A 107 13.94 13.56 4.87
CA ASP A 107 13.96 14.85 5.54
C ASP A 107 13.91 16.01 4.52
N LEU A 108 14.62 15.88 3.39
CA LEU A 108 14.63 16.88 2.32
C LEU A 108 13.26 17.00 1.66
N PHE A 109 12.63 15.89 1.31
CA PHE A 109 11.32 15.88 0.66
C PHE A 109 10.22 16.37 1.60
N THR A 110 10.29 15.99 2.86
CA THR A 110 9.37 16.48 3.88
C THR A 110 9.49 18.00 4.03
N ALA A 111 10.70 18.55 4.11
CA ALA A 111 10.91 20.00 4.22
C ALA A 111 10.42 20.77 2.99
N LEU A 112 10.56 20.22 1.79
CA LEU A 112 10.21 20.89 0.54
C LEU A 112 8.73 20.74 0.16
N PHE A 113 8.17 19.56 0.34
CA PHE A 113 6.89 19.17 -0.28
C PHE A 113 5.77 18.87 0.72
N TYR A 114 6.06 18.73 2.03
CA TYR A 114 5.03 18.45 3.03
C TYR A 114 4.25 19.72 3.41
N ASN A 115 3.54 20.27 2.44
CA ASN A 115 2.69 21.44 2.63
C ASN A 115 1.37 21.28 1.85
N PRO A 116 0.27 21.94 2.30
CA PRO A 116 -1.07 21.74 1.73
C PRO A 116 -1.17 22.03 0.24
N VAL A 117 -0.38 22.98 -0.26
CA VAL A 117 -0.40 23.35 -1.69
C VAL A 117 0.19 22.25 -2.53
N CYS A 118 1.34 21.68 -2.14
CA CYS A 118 1.95 20.55 -2.84
C CYS A 118 1.05 19.32 -2.79
N VAL A 119 0.44 19.02 -1.64
CA VAL A 119 -0.51 17.92 -1.49
C VAL A 119 -1.71 18.07 -2.42
N ALA A 120 -2.31 19.27 -2.46
CA ALA A 120 -3.45 19.55 -3.34
C ALA A 120 -3.06 19.45 -4.83
N MET A 121 -1.91 19.97 -5.22
CA MET A 121 -1.41 19.85 -6.58
C MET A 121 -1.13 18.40 -6.96
N ALA A 122 -0.53 17.62 -6.06
CA ALA A 122 -0.28 16.20 -6.28
C ALA A 122 -1.59 15.43 -6.50
N LEU A 123 -2.60 15.66 -5.66
CA LEU A 123 -3.94 15.05 -5.81
C LEU A 123 -4.57 15.38 -7.18
N ILE A 124 -4.54 16.65 -7.60
CA ILE A 124 -5.11 17.10 -8.89
C ILE A 124 -4.36 16.46 -10.06
N LEU A 125 -3.02 16.52 -10.05
CA LEU A 125 -2.19 15.98 -11.14
C LEU A 125 -2.35 14.47 -11.28
N PHE A 126 -2.40 13.75 -10.15
CA PHE A 126 -2.60 12.31 -10.17
C PHE A 126 -4.02 11.92 -10.57
N GLY A 127 -5.04 12.65 -10.14
CA GLY A 127 -6.41 12.46 -10.61
C GLY A 127 -6.53 12.62 -12.13
N ILE A 128 -5.90 13.66 -12.69
CA ILE A 128 -5.84 13.88 -14.15
C ILE A 128 -5.08 12.72 -14.82
N ALA A 129 -3.93 12.32 -14.27
CA ALA A 129 -3.14 11.21 -14.81
C ALA A 129 -3.94 9.91 -14.86
N PHE A 130 -4.69 9.59 -13.82
CA PHE A 130 -5.59 8.43 -13.80
C PHE A 130 -6.63 8.47 -14.92
N ILE A 131 -7.31 9.59 -15.10
CA ILE A 131 -8.33 9.76 -16.16
C ILE A 131 -7.69 9.57 -17.53
N VAL A 132 -6.53 10.19 -17.79
CA VAL A 132 -5.84 10.12 -19.08
C VAL A 132 -5.38 8.69 -19.38
N ILE A 133 -4.77 8.02 -18.40
CA ILE A 133 -4.25 6.65 -18.58
C ILE A 133 -5.38 5.65 -18.75
N GLU A 134 -6.45 5.78 -17.96
CA GLU A 134 -7.61 4.91 -18.12
C GLU A 134 -8.30 5.08 -19.49
N ARG A 135 -8.44 6.30 -19.97
CA ARG A 135 -8.98 6.56 -21.33
C ARG A 135 -8.11 5.94 -22.41
N ARG A 136 -6.78 6.01 -22.25
CA ARG A 136 -5.83 5.36 -23.17
C ARG A 136 -5.97 3.84 -23.11
N ASN A 137 -6.07 3.26 -21.91
CA ASN A 137 -6.12 1.81 -21.71
C ASN A 137 -7.44 1.18 -22.14
N LYS A 138 -8.54 1.94 -22.23
CA LYS A 138 -9.80 1.42 -22.80
C LYS A 138 -9.66 0.88 -24.22
N LYS A 139 -8.69 1.38 -24.97
CA LYS A 139 -8.41 0.98 -26.36
C LYS A 139 -7.43 -0.19 -26.47
N ASN A 140 -6.72 -0.51 -25.39
CA ASN A 140 -5.66 -1.50 -25.37
C ASN A 140 -6.09 -2.75 -24.59
N ARG A 141 -5.72 -3.93 -25.09
CA ARG A 141 -5.86 -5.18 -24.35
C ARG A 141 -4.68 -5.33 -23.40
N PRO A 142 -4.90 -5.67 -22.13
CA PRO A 142 -3.79 -5.91 -21.21
C PRO A 142 -2.97 -7.14 -21.68
N VAL A 143 -1.67 -7.06 -21.48
CA VAL A 143 -0.70 -8.11 -21.85
C VAL A 143 -0.44 -9.03 -20.66
N ILE A 144 -0.43 -8.47 -19.43
CA ILE A 144 -0.17 -9.18 -18.18
C ILE A 144 -1.49 -9.33 -17.42
N ASN A 145 -1.99 -10.57 -17.35
CA ASN A 145 -3.30 -10.88 -16.77
C ASN A 145 -3.23 -11.73 -15.50
N LYS A 146 -2.03 -12.14 -15.09
CA LYS A 146 -1.81 -12.94 -13.89
C LYS A 146 -0.60 -12.42 -13.11
N LEU A 147 -0.61 -12.52 -11.80
CA LEU A 147 0.53 -12.16 -10.93
C LEU A 147 1.80 -12.94 -11.28
N SER A 148 1.67 -14.19 -11.73
CA SER A 148 2.80 -15.01 -12.16
C SER A 148 3.52 -14.50 -13.41
N GLU A 149 2.86 -13.69 -14.23
CA GLU A 149 3.39 -13.10 -15.46
C GLU A 149 4.19 -11.81 -15.21
N ILE A 150 4.13 -11.23 -14.00
CA ILE A 150 4.93 -10.07 -13.62
C ILE A 150 6.41 -10.47 -13.64
N THR A 151 7.20 -9.83 -14.50
CA THR A 151 8.65 -10.05 -14.59
C THR A 151 9.40 -9.14 -13.59
N TYR A 152 10.70 -9.38 -13.40
CA TYR A 152 11.54 -8.45 -12.62
C TYR A 152 11.61 -7.06 -13.25
N GLN A 153 11.61 -6.96 -14.60
CA GLN A 153 11.57 -5.66 -15.28
C GLN A 153 10.27 -4.91 -15.00
N THR A 154 9.13 -5.61 -15.08
CA THR A 154 7.82 -5.07 -14.66
C THR A 154 7.84 -4.60 -13.21
N ALA A 155 8.40 -5.40 -12.32
CA ALA A 155 8.52 -5.09 -10.89
C ALA A 155 9.36 -3.82 -10.63
N VAL A 156 10.53 -3.70 -11.28
CA VAL A 156 11.37 -2.50 -11.20
C VAL A 156 10.62 -1.27 -11.72
N PHE A 157 9.93 -1.39 -12.86
CA PHE A 157 9.17 -0.27 -13.44
C PHE A 157 8.07 0.23 -12.50
N ILE A 158 7.29 -0.69 -11.90
CA ILE A 158 6.28 -0.34 -10.89
C ILE A 158 6.94 0.33 -9.68
N GLY A 159 8.10 -0.19 -9.24
CA GLY A 159 8.87 0.39 -8.13
C GLY A 159 9.39 1.80 -8.42
N VAL A 160 9.78 2.10 -9.65
CA VAL A 160 10.16 3.46 -10.07
C VAL A 160 8.98 4.42 -9.96
N PHE A 161 7.77 4.00 -10.34
CA PHE A 161 6.57 4.82 -10.13
C PHE A 161 6.27 5.07 -8.65
N GLN A 162 6.61 4.14 -7.78
CA GLN A 162 6.47 4.33 -6.33
C GLN A 162 7.35 5.46 -5.79
N ILE A 163 8.49 5.79 -6.45
CA ILE A 163 9.33 6.94 -6.08
C ILE A 163 8.54 8.24 -6.10
N ILE A 164 7.62 8.40 -7.05
CA ILE A 164 6.80 9.62 -7.15
C ILE A 164 5.98 9.82 -5.87
N ALA A 165 5.43 8.75 -5.33
CA ALA A 165 4.70 8.81 -4.07
C ALA A 165 5.60 9.01 -2.83
N ALA A 166 6.87 8.60 -2.91
CA ALA A 166 7.84 8.86 -1.86
C ALA A 166 8.31 10.32 -1.84
N ILE A 167 8.35 11.00 -3.01
CA ILE A 167 8.80 12.39 -3.14
C ILE A 167 7.66 13.36 -2.83
N PHE A 168 6.47 13.13 -3.39
CA PHE A 168 5.35 14.07 -3.34
C PHE A 168 4.25 13.55 -2.39
N PRO A 169 4.14 14.09 -1.17
CA PRO A 169 3.05 13.75 -0.27
C PRO A 169 1.71 14.15 -0.90
N GLY A 170 0.70 13.32 -0.69
CA GLY A 170 -0.58 13.50 -1.39
C GLY A 170 -0.67 12.72 -2.71
N THR A 171 0.45 12.31 -3.30
CA THR A 171 0.43 11.27 -4.32
C THR A 171 0.09 9.94 -3.68
N SER A 172 -1.00 9.34 -4.07
CA SER A 172 -1.37 8.01 -3.59
C SER A 172 -0.30 6.99 -3.98
N ARG A 173 0.28 6.28 -3.00
CA ARG A 173 1.22 5.17 -3.26
C ARG A 173 0.57 4.11 -4.15
N SER A 174 -0.65 3.68 -3.77
CA SER A 174 -1.42 2.72 -4.58
C SER A 174 -1.74 3.31 -5.96
N GLY A 175 -2.07 4.58 -6.03
CA GLY A 175 -2.29 5.28 -7.29
C GLY A 175 -1.08 5.27 -8.21
N ALA A 176 0.10 5.63 -7.72
CA ALA A 176 1.32 5.69 -8.50
C ALA A 176 1.72 4.30 -9.05
N THR A 177 1.66 3.26 -8.21
CA THR A 177 2.01 1.89 -8.62
C THR A 177 0.99 1.29 -9.59
N ILE A 178 -0.31 1.55 -9.41
CA ILE A 178 -1.35 1.16 -10.36
C ILE A 178 -1.14 1.84 -11.71
N ILE A 179 -0.91 3.16 -11.74
CA ILE A 179 -0.61 3.91 -12.98
C ILE A 179 0.60 3.30 -13.69
N GLY A 180 1.70 3.06 -12.97
CA GLY A 180 2.90 2.42 -13.53
C GLY A 180 2.59 1.06 -14.13
N ALA A 181 1.84 0.22 -13.45
CA ALA A 181 1.43 -1.09 -13.93
C ALA A 181 0.55 -1.01 -15.19
N LEU A 182 -0.44 -0.12 -15.20
CA LEU A 182 -1.35 0.07 -16.34
C LEU A 182 -0.61 0.55 -17.60
N LEU A 183 0.40 1.42 -17.46
CA LEU A 183 1.19 1.95 -18.56
C LEU A 183 1.96 0.87 -19.34
N ILE A 184 2.36 -0.20 -18.66
CA ILE A 184 3.09 -1.32 -19.27
C ILE A 184 2.19 -2.52 -19.61
N GLY A 185 0.86 -2.31 -19.59
CA GLY A 185 -0.11 -3.30 -20.03
C GLY A 185 -0.48 -4.36 -19.00
N VAL A 186 -0.29 -4.10 -17.71
CA VAL A 186 -0.84 -4.95 -16.63
C VAL A 186 -2.34 -4.72 -16.54
N SER A 187 -3.12 -5.79 -16.36
CA SER A 187 -4.57 -5.68 -16.18
C SER A 187 -4.91 -4.97 -14.86
N ARG A 188 -6.08 -4.33 -14.78
CA ARG A 188 -6.54 -3.59 -13.59
C ARG A 188 -6.54 -4.43 -12.33
N GLU A 189 -7.05 -5.65 -12.42
CA GLU A 189 -7.11 -6.59 -11.32
C GLU A 189 -5.70 -6.94 -10.79
N VAL A 190 -4.80 -7.33 -11.70
CA VAL A 190 -3.41 -7.68 -11.33
C VAL A 190 -2.65 -6.47 -10.80
N ALA A 191 -2.86 -5.27 -11.38
CA ALA A 191 -2.24 -4.04 -10.90
C ALA A 191 -2.68 -3.71 -9.46
N ALA A 192 -3.97 -3.83 -9.16
CA ALA A 192 -4.50 -3.64 -7.81
C ALA A 192 -3.96 -4.68 -6.82
N GLU A 193 -4.04 -5.98 -7.15
CA GLU A 193 -3.54 -7.05 -6.27
C GLU A 193 -2.04 -6.92 -6.01
N TYR A 194 -1.24 -6.67 -7.05
CA TYR A 194 0.21 -6.49 -6.89
C TYR A 194 0.55 -5.28 -6.02
N THR A 195 -0.18 -4.17 -6.19
CA THR A 195 -0.05 -2.98 -5.37
C THR A 195 -0.37 -3.24 -3.89
N PHE A 196 -1.38 -4.06 -3.60
CA PHE A 196 -1.71 -4.45 -2.23
C PHE A 196 -0.61 -5.31 -1.59
N PHE A 197 -0.03 -6.25 -2.34
CA PHE A 197 1.07 -7.07 -1.83
C PHE A 197 2.35 -6.24 -1.65
N LEU A 198 2.62 -5.29 -2.55
CA LEU A 198 3.71 -4.34 -2.44
C LEU A 198 3.57 -3.45 -1.19
N ALA A 199 2.34 -3.15 -0.77
CA ALA A 199 2.07 -2.41 0.45
C ALA A 199 2.59 -3.10 1.71
N ILE A 200 2.57 -4.43 1.75
CA ILE A 200 2.94 -5.19 2.95
C ILE A 200 4.36 -4.82 3.43
N PRO A 201 5.44 -5.05 2.68
CA PRO A 201 6.77 -4.72 3.15
C PRO A 201 7.00 -3.22 3.31
N VAL A 202 6.39 -2.38 2.47
CA VAL A 202 6.56 -0.92 2.53
C VAL A 202 5.96 -0.34 3.81
N MET A 203 4.71 -0.69 4.13
CA MET A 203 4.03 -0.15 5.31
C MET A 203 4.63 -0.72 6.61
N PHE A 204 4.95 -2.01 6.65
CA PHE A 204 5.68 -2.58 7.79
C PHE A 204 7.03 -1.88 7.99
N GLY A 205 7.81 -1.70 6.92
CA GLY A 205 9.10 -1.03 6.98
C GLY A 205 8.98 0.43 7.46
N ALA A 206 8.05 1.20 6.90
CA ALA A 206 7.80 2.58 7.29
C ALA A 206 7.36 2.69 8.76
N SER A 207 6.44 1.83 9.21
CA SER A 207 5.95 1.83 10.58
C SER A 207 7.05 1.46 11.60
N ILE A 208 7.86 0.45 11.29
CA ILE A 208 9.00 0.07 12.15
C ILE A 208 9.99 1.23 12.24
N LEU A 209 10.33 1.86 11.11
CA LEU A 209 11.26 2.99 11.09
C LEU A 209 10.74 4.18 11.91
N LYS A 210 9.45 4.52 11.79
CA LYS A 210 8.82 5.59 12.58
C LYS A 210 8.80 5.27 14.07
N ILE A 211 8.44 4.05 14.46
CA ILE A 211 8.46 3.62 15.87
C ILE A 211 9.87 3.68 16.45
N ILE A 212 10.89 3.27 15.68
CA ILE A 212 12.29 3.34 16.14
C ILE A 212 12.74 4.79 16.29
N LYS A 213 12.40 5.69 15.36
CA LYS A 213 12.75 7.12 15.41
C LYS A 213 12.04 7.84 16.57
N HIS A 214 10.77 7.54 16.81
CA HIS A 214 9.98 8.13 17.90
C HIS A 214 10.37 7.58 19.29
N GLY A 215 10.90 6.37 19.34
CA GLY A 215 11.09 5.61 20.57
C GLY A 215 9.81 4.86 20.97
N PHE A 216 9.96 3.96 21.95
CA PHE A 216 8.86 3.11 22.43
C PHE A 216 8.07 3.74 23.59
N SER A 217 8.19 5.05 23.81
CA SER A 217 7.60 5.76 24.93
C SER A 217 6.21 6.30 24.60
N PHE A 218 5.22 5.42 24.54
CA PHE A 218 3.82 5.81 24.41
C PHE A 218 3.16 5.90 25.79
N THR A 219 2.37 6.94 26.00
CA THR A 219 1.46 7.00 27.14
C THR A 219 0.34 5.96 27.01
N GLY A 220 -0.31 5.59 28.09
CA GLY A 220 -1.44 4.66 28.04
C GLY A 220 -2.59 5.16 27.15
N GLN A 221 -2.79 6.48 27.09
CA GLN A 221 -3.80 7.11 26.24
C GLN A 221 -3.40 6.99 24.76
N GLU A 222 -2.17 7.30 24.39
CA GLU A 222 -1.67 7.19 23.02
C GLU A 222 -1.73 5.75 22.52
N MET A 223 -1.31 4.79 23.33
CA MET A 223 -1.39 3.36 23.00
C MET A 223 -2.83 2.92 22.73
N MET A 224 -3.78 3.36 23.57
CA MET A 224 -5.20 3.05 23.36
C MET A 224 -5.72 3.65 22.06
N ILE A 225 -5.35 4.90 21.73
CA ILE A 225 -5.75 5.57 20.48
C ILE A 225 -5.20 4.82 19.28
N VAL A 226 -3.93 4.42 19.30
CA VAL A 226 -3.28 3.65 18.22
C VAL A 226 -3.96 2.30 18.01
N VAL A 227 -4.17 1.54 19.09
CA VAL A 227 -4.81 0.21 19.01
C VAL A 227 -6.24 0.31 18.47
N LEU A 228 -7.04 1.24 19.00
CA LEU A 228 -8.41 1.46 18.51
C LEU A 228 -8.41 1.93 17.06
N GLY A 229 -7.53 2.85 16.68
CA GLY A 229 -7.37 3.32 15.31
C GLY A 229 -7.02 2.19 14.37
N ALA A 230 -6.04 1.35 14.72
CA ALA A 230 -5.61 0.20 13.93
C ALA A 230 -6.72 -0.87 13.80
N MET A 231 -7.46 -1.18 14.87
CA MET A 231 -8.58 -2.13 14.80
C MET A 231 -9.70 -1.64 13.86
N VAL A 232 -10.03 -0.36 13.93
CA VAL A 232 -11.03 0.25 13.05
C VAL A 232 -10.52 0.26 11.60
N ALA A 233 -9.27 0.67 11.37
CA ALA A 233 -8.65 0.65 10.04
C ALA A 233 -8.65 -0.77 9.44
N PHE A 234 -8.30 -1.79 10.22
CA PHE A 234 -8.37 -3.20 9.84
C PHE A 234 -9.77 -3.61 9.40
N THR A 235 -10.78 -3.33 10.23
CA THR A 235 -12.16 -3.76 9.97
C THR A 235 -12.73 -3.10 8.73
N VAL A 236 -12.52 -1.80 8.58
CA VAL A 236 -12.97 -1.03 7.41
C VAL A 236 -12.23 -1.49 6.16
N SER A 237 -10.90 -1.71 6.25
CA SER A 237 -10.08 -2.20 5.13
C SER A 237 -10.56 -3.54 4.59
N ILE A 238 -10.99 -4.49 5.43
CA ILE A 238 -11.56 -5.76 4.95
C ILE A 238 -12.76 -5.53 4.04
N VAL A 239 -13.66 -4.64 4.42
CA VAL A 239 -14.86 -4.33 3.64
C VAL A 239 -14.48 -3.63 2.33
N VAL A 240 -13.62 -2.61 2.42
CA VAL A 240 -13.19 -1.81 1.26
C VAL A 240 -12.40 -2.63 0.27
N LEU A 241 -11.47 -3.48 0.69
CA LEU A 241 -10.69 -4.34 -0.19
C LEU A 241 -11.59 -5.32 -0.97
N ARG A 242 -12.55 -5.95 -0.31
CA ARG A 242 -13.51 -6.85 -0.98
C ARG A 242 -14.34 -6.11 -2.02
N PHE A 243 -14.83 -4.92 -1.66
CA PHE A 243 -15.56 -4.05 -2.58
C PHE A 243 -14.68 -3.66 -3.77
N PHE A 244 -13.48 -3.15 -3.51
CA PHE A 244 -12.58 -2.62 -4.54
C PHE A 244 -12.16 -3.68 -5.55
N ILE A 245 -11.77 -4.89 -5.12
CA ILE A 245 -11.43 -5.99 -6.02
C ILE A 245 -12.63 -6.36 -6.91
N SER A 246 -13.81 -6.45 -6.31
CA SER A 246 -15.03 -6.74 -7.07
C SER A 246 -15.36 -5.63 -8.07
N TYR A 247 -15.08 -4.39 -7.71
CA TYR A 247 -15.31 -3.22 -8.54
C TYR A 247 -14.35 -3.18 -9.74
N VAL A 248 -13.05 -3.34 -9.55
CA VAL A 248 -12.04 -3.21 -10.62
C VAL A 248 -12.10 -4.34 -11.64
N LYS A 249 -12.73 -5.47 -11.32
CA LYS A 249 -13.02 -6.55 -12.27
C LYS A 249 -13.99 -6.13 -13.38
N LYS A 250 -14.86 -5.17 -13.11
CA LYS A 250 -15.96 -4.76 -13.99
C LYS A 250 -15.87 -3.31 -14.44
N HIS A 251 -15.14 -2.47 -13.72
CA HIS A 251 -15.09 -1.03 -13.90
C HIS A 251 -13.65 -0.53 -14.01
N ASP A 252 -13.51 0.69 -14.47
CA ASP A 252 -12.23 1.40 -14.51
C ASP A 252 -12.00 2.25 -13.24
N PHE A 253 -10.79 2.81 -13.12
CA PHE A 253 -10.43 3.63 -11.97
C PHE A 253 -10.87 5.10 -12.08
N GLN A 254 -11.55 5.52 -13.16
CA GLN A 254 -11.89 6.94 -13.38
C GLN A 254 -12.79 7.53 -12.30
N VAL A 255 -13.59 6.71 -11.63
CA VAL A 255 -14.50 7.16 -10.57
C VAL A 255 -13.74 7.63 -9.32
N PHE A 256 -12.55 7.11 -9.09
CA PHE A 256 -11.70 7.46 -7.96
C PHE A 256 -10.86 8.69 -8.24
#